data_9c5649293571ec26983263ce9d1f75b0
#
_entry.id   9c5649293571ec26983263ce9d1f75b0
#
_cell.length_a   1.000
_cell.length_b   1.000
_cell.length_c   1.000
_cell.angle_alpha   90.00
_cell.angle_beta   90.00
_cell.angle_gamma   90.00
#
_symmetry.space_group_name_H-M   'P 1'
#
loop_
_entity.id
_entity.type
_entity.pdbx_description
1 polymer ?
#
loop_
_entity_poly.entity_id
_entity_poly.type
_entity_poly.pdbx_seq_one_letter_code
_entity_poly.pdbx_strand_id
1 'polypeptide(L)'
;MKVSGPLVVATGLADANMSDVVRVGPQRLIGEILTMKGDSASIQVYEETSGLGPGAEVVTTGAPMSVELGPGMIEGIYDGIQRPLEKIVEKVGANITRGVEVPALDREKKWDFTPVVTPGTKVEGGDVIGTVPETPVVLHKIMVPPNMSGTITDIRSGSFTVEETVATLRTDKGEDVPLTMVQKWPVRIGRPYKHKYPPKRPLCSGQRVIDTLFPIAKGGTAAVPGPFGSCLLYTSPSPRDAHES
;
A
#
# COMPACT_ATOMS: atom_id res chain seq x y z
N MET A 1 -22.76 6.94 20.16
CA MET A 1 -21.49 6.17 20.03
C MET A 1 -21.42 5.13 21.14
N LYS A 2 -20.96 3.93 20.83
CA LYS A 2 -20.66 2.85 21.79
C LYS A 2 -19.22 2.40 21.53
N VAL A 3 -18.45 2.21 22.60
CA VAL A 3 -17.05 1.73 22.50
C VAL A 3 -16.95 0.41 23.22
N SER A 4 -16.38 -0.60 22.58
CA SER A 4 -16.16 -1.94 23.15
C SER A 4 -14.82 -2.49 22.63
N GLY A 5 -13.74 -2.23 23.38
CA GLY A 5 -12.39 -2.51 22.89
C GLY A 5 -12.11 -1.80 21.57
N PRO A 6 -11.59 -2.48 20.54
CA PRO A 6 -11.29 -1.87 19.24
C PRO A 6 -12.55 -1.55 18.41
N LEU A 7 -13.73 -2.01 18.85
CA LEU A 7 -14.98 -1.79 18.13
C LEU A 7 -15.67 -0.52 18.63
N VAL A 8 -15.93 0.39 17.70
CA VAL A 8 -16.66 1.64 17.92
C VAL A 8 -17.89 1.64 17.05
N VAL A 9 -19.06 1.98 17.63
CA VAL A 9 -20.30 2.19 16.88
C VAL A 9 -20.63 3.67 16.89
N ALA A 10 -20.75 4.26 15.73
CA ALA A 10 -21.05 5.69 15.53
C ALA A 10 -22.31 5.87 14.69
N THR A 11 -22.95 7.02 14.84
CA THR A 11 -24.12 7.46 14.05
C THR A 11 -23.78 8.75 13.32
N GLY A 12 -24.58 9.15 12.36
CA GLY A 12 -24.32 10.35 11.54
C GLY A 12 -23.37 10.09 10.37
N LEU A 13 -23.28 8.84 9.91
CA LEU A 13 -22.37 8.39 8.84
C LEU A 13 -23.13 7.92 7.58
N ALA A 14 -24.32 8.50 7.32
CA ALA A 14 -25.16 8.10 6.19
C ALA A 14 -24.44 8.23 4.82
N ASP A 15 -23.51 9.17 4.69
CA ASP A 15 -22.76 9.45 3.45
C ASP A 15 -21.45 8.64 3.33
N ALA A 16 -21.12 7.82 4.34
CA ALA A 16 -19.92 7.00 4.31
C ALA A 16 -20.18 5.65 3.59
N ASN A 17 -19.12 5.00 3.15
CA ASN A 17 -19.17 3.69 2.54
C ASN A 17 -18.51 2.63 3.42
N MET A 18 -18.84 1.37 3.18
CA MET A 18 -18.13 0.24 3.78
C MET A 18 -16.66 0.29 3.38
N SER A 19 -15.80 -0.03 4.33
CA SER A 19 -14.33 0.02 4.20
C SER A 19 -13.74 1.43 4.11
N ASP A 20 -14.53 2.49 4.22
CA ASP A 20 -13.97 3.84 4.36
C ASP A 20 -13.16 3.96 5.65
N VAL A 21 -12.04 4.66 5.54
CA VAL A 21 -11.24 5.06 6.70
C VAL A 21 -11.92 6.20 7.41
N VAL A 22 -11.97 6.11 8.74
CA VAL A 22 -12.50 7.15 9.62
C VAL A 22 -11.46 7.59 10.64
N ARG A 23 -11.62 8.81 11.12
CA ARG A 23 -10.85 9.37 12.24
C ARG A 23 -11.74 9.46 13.46
N VAL A 24 -11.34 8.77 14.53
CA VAL A 24 -12.16 8.60 15.73
C VAL A 24 -11.60 9.42 16.90
N GLY A 25 -12.43 10.26 17.46
CA GLY A 25 -12.15 11.06 18.64
C GLY A 25 -11.13 12.18 18.45
N PRO A 26 -10.80 12.89 19.56
CA PRO A 26 -9.92 14.05 19.51
C PRO A 26 -8.48 13.71 19.10
N GLN A 27 -8.05 12.47 19.31
CA GLN A 27 -6.73 12.00 18.89
C GLN A 27 -6.70 11.53 17.45
N ARG A 28 -7.84 11.58 16.72
CA ARG A 28 -7.97 11.19 15.32
C ARG A 28 -7.50 9.76 15.03
N LEU A 29 -7.84 8.83 15.93
CA LEU A 29 -7.45 7.43 15.81
C LEU A 29 -7.95 6.83 14.49
N ILE A 30 -7.11 6.04 13.83
CA ILE A 30 -7.43 5.45 12.54
C ILE A 30 -8.36 4.27 12.76
N GLY A 31 -9.50 4.27 12.07
CA GLY A 31 -10.45 3.17 12.05
C GLY A 31 -10.98 2.91 10.64
N GLU A 32 -11.59 1.76 10.44
CA GLU A 32 -12.23 1.34 9.19
C GLU A 32 -13.68 0.93 9.46
N ILE A 33 -14.58 1.32 8.57
CA ILE A 33 -15.99 0.93 8.64
C ILE A 33 -16.11 -0.54 8.21
N LEU A 34 -16.53 -1.40 9.15
CA LEU A 34 -16.76 -2.83 8.88
C LEU A 34 -18.17 -3.11 8.36
N THR A 35 -19.17 -2.48 8.98
CA THR A 35 -20.58 -2.67 8.61
C THR A 35 -21.34 -1.37 8.80
N MET A 36 -22.35 -1.20 7.97
CA MET A 36 -23.29 -0.08 8.08
C MET A 36 -24.71 -0.58 8.24
N LYS A 37 -25.49 0.12 9.07
CA LYS A 37 -26.91 -0.13 9.25
C LYS A 37 -27.66 1.20 9.33
N GLY A 38 -28.21 1.63 8.21
CA GLY A 38 -28.79 2.96 8.08
C GLY A 38 -27.73 4.05 8.32
N ASP A 39 -27.96 4.91 9.28
CA ASP A 39 -27.07 6.00 9.70
C ASP A 39 -25.96 5.55 10.67
N SER A 40 -25.98 4.31 11.11
CA SER A 40 -25.04 3.77 12.10
C SER A 40 -23.98 2.92 11.43
N ALA A 41 -22.72 3.11 11.81
CA ALA A 41 -21.57 2.34 11.35
C ALA A 41 -20.85 1.64 12.50
N SER A 42 -20.46 0.39 12.30
CA SER A 42 -19.53 -0.33 13.17
C SER A 42 -18.11 -0.15 12.60
N ILE A 43 -17.23 0.35 13.44
CA ILE A 43 -15.89 0.78 13.06
C ILE A 43 -14.89 -0.03 13.86
N GLN A 44 -13.92 -0.62 13.20
CA GLN A 44 -12.73 -1.20 13.84
C GLN A 44 -11.64 -0.13 13.92
N VAL A 45 -11.23 0.22 15.12
CA VAL A 45 -10.12 1.12 15.37
C VAL A 45 -8.83 0.31 15.47
N TYR A 46 -7.78 0.72 14.78
CA TYR A 46 -6.49 0.03 14.72
C TYR A 46 -5.54 0.41 15.85
N GLU A 47 -5.88 1.43 16.60
CA GLU A 47 -5.12 1.92 17.74
C GLU A 47 -5.91 1.71 19.04
N GLU A 48 -5.24 1.88 20.18
CA GLU A 48 -5.87 1.73 21.47
C GLU A 48 -6.95 2.80 21.70
N THR A 49 -8.15 2.35 22.06
CA THR A 49 -9.35 3.19 22.26
C THR A 49 -9.55 3.69 23.69
N SER A 50 -8.60 3.43 24.58
CA SER A 50 -8.68 3.90 25.97
C SER A 50 -8.89 5.42 26.05
N GLY A 51 -9.90 5.85 26.82
CA GLY A 51 -10.27 7.24 26.94
C GLY A 51 -11.29 7.76 25.89
N LEU A 52 -11.68 6.92 24.91
CA LEU A 52 -12.81 7.26 24.06
C LEU A 52 -14.13 7.01 24.81
N GLY A 53 -15.04 7.96 24.71
CA GLY A 53 -16.35 7.89 25.35
C GLY A 53 -17.49 8.27 24.40
N PRO A 54 -18.73 8.16 24.87
CA PRO A 54 -19.90 8.67 24.15
C PRO A 54 -19.76 10.15 23.84
N GLY A 55 -20.11 10.54 22.59
CA GLY A 55 -20.00 11.93 22.13
C GLY A 55 -18.68 12.26 21.44
N ALA A 56 -17.70 11.33 21.40
CA ALA A 56 -16.51 11.53 20.60
C ALA A 56 -16.88 11.60 19.10
N GLU A 57 -16.29 12.56 18.41
CA GLU A 57 -16.51 12.79 16.99
C GLU A 57 -15.91 11.66 16.14
N VAL A 58 -16.60 11.31 15.05
CA VAL A 58 -16.09 10.38 14.02
C VAL A 58 -16.22 11.06 12.66
N VAL A 59 -15.08 11.23 11.99
CA VAL A 59 -15.02 11.90 10.68
C VAL A 59 -14.60 10.87 9.63
N THR A 60 -15.39 10.73 8.56
CA THR A 60 -15.01 9.90 7.42
C THR A 60 -13.98 10.63 6.55
N THR A 61 -13.09 9.86 5.93
CA THR A 61 -12.15 10.36 4.91
C THR A 61 -12.75 10.29 3.50
N GLY A 62 -13.90 9.60 3.34
CA GLY A 62 -14.53 9.36 2.05
C GLY A 62 -13.72 8.45 1.12
N ALA A 63 -12.75 7.73 1.64
CA ALA A 63 -11.89 6.84 0.87
C ALA A 63 -11.56 5.58 1.67
N PRO A 64 -11.43 4.41 0.99
CA PRO A 64 -11.02 3.18 1.64
C PRO A 64 -9.54 3.23 2.05
N MET A 65 -9.17 2.33 2.97
CA MET A 65 -7.78 2.17 3.35
C MET A 65 -6.94 1.86 2.11
N SER A 66 -5.97 2.73 1.87
CA SER A 66 -5.11 2.69 0.68
C SER A 66 -3.65 2.76 1.08
N VAL A 67 -2.81 2.10 0.30
CA VAL A 67 -1.35 2.20 0.40
C VAL A 67 -0.82 3.15 -0.66
N GLU A 68 0.26 3.83 -0.34
CA GLU A 68 1.02 4.64 -1.28
C GLU A 68 2.10 3.75 -1.92
N LEU A 69 2.07 3.70 -3.24
CA LEU A 69 3.00 2.91 -4.05
C LEU A 69 3.87 3.86 -4.87
N GLY A 70 5.17 3.77 -4.70
CA GLY A 70 6.13 4.64 -5.38
C GLY A 70 7.56 4.35 -4.94
N PRO A 71 8.57 5.04 -5.50
CA PRO A 71 9.95 4.89 -5.08
C PRO A 71 10.14 5.35 -3.63
N GLY A 72 11.00 4.64 -2.89
CA GLY A 72 11.27 4.89 -1.47
C GLY A 72 10.59 3.91 -0.51
N MET A 73 9.91 2.89 -1.03
CA MET A 73 9.34 1.82 -0.19
C MET A 73 10.37 0.75 0.18
N ILE A 74 11.33 0.50 -0.69
CA ILE A 74 12.38 -0.50 -0.46
C ILE A 74 13.35 0.03 0.59
N GLU A 75 13.77 -0.86 1.49
CA GLU A 75 14.61 -0.54 2.67
C GLU A 75 13.87 0.19 3.81
N GLY A 76 12.60 0.60 3.61
CA GLY A 76 11.78 1.17 4.67
C GLY A 76 11.13 0.11 5.57
N ILE A 77 11.06 0.38 6.87
CA ILE A 77 10.32 -0.44 7.83
C ILE A 77 9.02 0.28 8.18
N TYR A 78 7.92 -0.42 7.95
CA TYR A 78 6.57 0.12 8.11
C TYR A 78 5.77 -0.66 9.15
N ASP A 79 4.81 0.00 9.76
CA ASP A 79 3.79 -0.66 10.57
C ASP A 79 2.64 -1.23 9.69
N GLY A 80 1.63 -1.84 10.33
CA GLY A 80 0.50 -2.47 9.65
C GLY A 80 -0.41 -1.53 8.84
N ILE A 81 -0.25 -0.22 8.97
CA ILE A 81 -1.01 0.81 8.22
C ILE A 81 -0.10 1.72 7.39
N GLN A 82 1.08 1.20 7.04
CA GLN A 82 2.09 1.86 6.20
C GLN A 82 2.64 3.17 6.78
N ARG A 83 2.81 3.27 8.11
CA ARG A 83 3.55 4.39 8.69
C ARG A 83 5.03 4.01 8.81
N PRO A 84 5.98 4.81 8.29
CA PRO A 84 7.41 4.52 8.39
C PRO A 84 7.87 4.71 9.84
N LEU A 85 8.41 3.63 10.45
CA LEU A 85 8.78 3.61 11.85
C LEU A 85 9.89 4.59 12.18
N GLU A 86 10.87 4.76 11.30
CA GLU A 86 11.96 5.72 11.47
C GLU A 86 11.42 7.15 11.58
N LYS A 87 10.50 7.53 10.70
CA LYS A 87 9.88 8.87 10.73
C LYS A 87 9.00 9.07 11.96
N ILE A 88 8.37 8.01 12.47
CA ILE A 88 7.64 8.07 13.74
C ILE A 88 8.60 8.34 14.89
N VAL A 89 9.74 7.61 14.96
CA VAL A 89 10.76 7.81 16.00
C VAL A 89 11.32 9.24 15.95
N GLU A 90 11.60 9.77 14.78
CA GLU A 90 12.06 11.15 14.61
C GLU A 90 11.04 12.18 15.14
N LYS A 91 9.74 11.92 14.95
CA LYS A 91 8.66 12.84 15.28
C LYS A 91 8.26 12.79 16.77
N VAL A 92 8.18 11.59 17.37
CA VAL A 92 7.59 11.38 18.69
C VAL A 92 8.50 10.64 19.67
N GLY A 93 9.69 10.21 19.26
CA GLY A 93 10.62 9.44 20.06
C GLY A 93 10.35 7.93 20.01
N ALA A 94 10.98 7.19 20.93
CA ALA A 94 11.01 5.73 20.92
C ALA A 94 9.63 5.06 21.18
N ASN A 95 8.67 5.80 21.72
CA ASN A 95 7.33 5.28 22.00
C ASN A 95 6.34 5.82 20.98
N ILE A 96 5.65 4.92 20.28
CA ILE A 96 4.60 5.31 19.33
C ILE A 96 3.42 5.89 20.08
N THR A 97 3.11 7.16 19.82
CA THR A 97 1.94 7.83 20.38
C THR A 97 0.72 7.63 19.46
N ARG A 98 -0.47 7.57 20.09
CA ARG A 98 -1.73 7.41 19.36
C ARG A 98 -2.01 8.59 18.43
N GLY A 99 -2.60 8.31 17.27
CA GLY A 99 -2.99 9.34 16.30
C GLY A 99 -1.83 9.97 15.53
N VAL A 100 -0.61 9.41 15.60
CA VAL A 100 0.53 9.92 14.82
C VAL A 100 0.30 9.68 13.34
N GLU A 101 0.32 10.76 12.57
CA GLU A 101 0.28 10.74 11.10
C GLU A 101 1.65 11.08 10.54
N VAL A 102 2.15 10.21 9.66
CA VAL A 102 3.40 10.40 8.92
C VAL A 102 3.15 9.93 7.49
N PRO A 103 3.55 10.69 6.47
CA PRO A 103 3.45 10.22 5.07
C PRO A 103 4.23 8.91 4.89
N ALA A 104 3.65 7.99 4.13
CA ALA A 104 4.29 6.69 3.88
C ALA A 104 5.56 6.81 3.05
N LEU A 105 5.56 7.73 2.08
CA LEU A 105 6.72 8.05 1.25
C LEU A 105 7.28 9.42 1.62
N ASP A 106 8.59 9.58 1.47
CA ASP A 106 9.26 10.87 1.66
C ASP A 106 8.86 11.84 0.53
N ARG A 107 8.30 13.01 0.93
CA ARG A 107 7.81 14.02 -0.01
C ARG A 107 8.90 14.98 -0.49
N GLU A 108 10.02 15.03 0.22
CA GLU A 108 11.12 15.95 -0.08
C GLU A 108 12.21 15.29 -0.90
N LYS A 109 12.37 13.98 -0.75
CA LYS A 109 13.36 13.20 -1.48
C LYS A 109 13.11 13.25 -2.98
N LYS A 110 14.14 13.63 -3.74
CA LYS A 110 14.10 13.64 -5.20
C LYS A 110 14.66 12.35 -5.78
N TRP A 111 14.07 11.93 -6.87
CA TRP A 111 14.36 10.71 -7.59
C TRP A 111 14.65 11.01 -9.06
N ASP A 112 15.69 10.43 -9.61
CA ASP A 112 16.07 10.63 -11.01
C ASP A 112 15.17 9.77 -11.91
N PHE A 113 14.19 10.42 -12.52
CA PHE A 113 13.25 9.78 -13.42
C PHE A 113 13.77 9.79 -14.85
N THR A 114 13.81 8.62 -15.47
CA THR A 114 14.18 8.42 -16.87
C THR A 114 12.99 7.88 -17.65
N PRO A 115 12.45 8.64 -18.65
CA PRO A 115 11.36 8.17 -19.49
C PRO A 115 11.78 6.97 -20.35
N VAL A 116 10.87 6.02 -20.57
CA VAL A 116 11.02 4.90 -21.52
C VAL A 116 10.04 5.00 -22.70
N VAL A 117 9.16 5.99 -22.68
CA VAL A 117 8.23 6.31 -23.75
C VAL A 117 8.43 7.75 -24.20
N THR A 118 7.93 8.08 -25.39
CA THR A 118 7.98 9.44 -25.96
C THR A 118 6.60 10.08 -26.04
N PRO A 119 6.49 11.41 -26.08
CA PRO A 119 5.23 12.08 -26.39
C PRO A 119 4.60 11.52 -27.70
N GLY A 120 3.29 11.36 -27.69
CA GLY A 120 2.53 10.70 -28.76
C GLY A 120 2.36 9.20 -28.61
N THR A 121 3.03 8.55 -27.64
CA THR A 121 2.87 7.11 -27.37
C THR A 121 1.51 6.84 -26.73
N LYS A 122 0.76 5.89 -27.29
CA LYS A 122 -0.47 5.38 -26.70
C LYS A 122 -0.13 4.35 -25.62
N VAL A 123 -0.73 4.52 -24.44
CA VAL A 123 -0.46 3.68 -23.26
C VAL A 123 -1.75 3.25 -22.59
N GLU A 124 -1.67 2.13 -21.86
CA GLU A 124 -2.76 1.55 -21.08
C GLU A 124 -2.31 1.34 -19.63
N GLY A 125 -3.28 1.11 -18.73
CA GLY A 125 -3.00 0.82 -17.34
C GLY A 125 -2.00 -0.34 -17.16
N GLY A 126 -0.91 -0.08 -16.41
CA GLY A 126 0.18 -1.02 -16.19
C GLY A 126 1.34 -0.92 -17.19
N ASP A 127 1.24 -0.08 -18.23
CA ASP A 127 2.38 0.20 -19.10
C ASP A 127 3.43 1.04 -18.37
N VAL A 128 4.71 0.70 -18.58
CA VAL A 128 5.84 1.41 -17.97
C VAL A 128 6.11 2.67 -18.77
N ILE A 129 6.06 3.83 -18.11
CA ILE A 129 6.35 5.14 -18.71
C ILE A 129 7.76 5.63 -18.41
N GLY A 130 8.35 5.17 -17.34
CA GLY A 130 9.70 5.56 -16.94
C GLY A 130 10.26 4.66 -15.87
N THR A 131 11.51 4.90 -15.51
CA THR A 131 12.25 4.16 -14.51
C THR A 131 12.98 5.09 -13.56
N VAL A 132 13.17 4.62 -12.32
CA VAL A 132 13.90 5.31 -11.25
C VAL A 132 14.88 4.32 -10.62
N PRO A 133 16.17 4.60 -10.55
CA PRO A 133 17.12 3.80 -9.78
C PRO A 133 16.86 4.00 -8.27
N GLU A 134 16.10 3.10 -7.65
CA GLU A 134 15.75 3.21 -6.24
C GLU A 134 16.89 2.72 -5.33
N THR A 135 17.49 1.57 -5.70
CA THR A 135 18.69 1.05 -5.06
C THR A 135 19.66 0.55 -6.14
N PRO A 136 20.93 0.23 -5.81
CA PRO A 136 21.89 -0.31 -6.79
C PRO A 136 21.40 -1.57 -7.53
N VAL A 137 20.46 -2.32 -6.93
CA VAL A 137 19.94 -3.57 -7.48
C VAL A 137 18.48 -3.48 -7.94
N VAL A 138 17.77 -2.40 -7.59
CA VAL A 138 16.35 -2.23 -7.89
C VAL A 138 16.12 -1.02 -8.78
N LEU A 139 15.70 -1.29 -10.00
CA LEU A 139 15.19 -0.29 -10.92
C LEU A 139 13.67 -0.23 -10.81
N HIS A 140 13.17 0.79 -10.12
CA HIS A 140 11.75 1.01 -9.94
C HIS A 140 11.09 1.42 -11.26
N LYS A 141 9.97 0.78 -11.60
CA LYS A 141 9.23 1.04 -12.82
C LYS A 141 8.01 1.89 -12.52
N ILE A 142 7.96 3.08 -13.08
CA ILE A 142 6.79 3.95 -12.99
C ILE A 142 5.82 3.57 -14.09
N MET A 143 4.59 3.22 -13.70
CA MET A 143 3.56 2.68 -14.58
C MET A 143 2.35 3.60 -14.63
N VAL A 144 1.62 3.55 -15.73
CA VAL A 144 0.31 4.17 -15.86
C VAL A 144 -0.62 3.57 -14.80
N PRO A 145 -1.37 4.39 -14.04
CA PRO A 145 -2.33 3.88 -13.06
C PRO A 145 -3.34 2.91 -13.71
N PRO A 146 -3.77 1.86 -12.97
CA PRO A 146 -4.83 0.97 -13.44
C PRO A 146 -6.10 1.76 -13.82
N ASN A 147 -6.82 1.27 -14.81
CA ASN A 147 -8.04 1.87 -15.35
C ASN A 147 -7.87 3.22 -16.05
N MET A 148 -6.63 3.58 -16.40
CA MET A 148 -6.34 4.73 -17.25
C MET A 148 -5.78 4.25 -18.59
N SER A 149 -6.22 4.90 -19.67
CA SER A 149 -5.67 4.72 -21.02
C SER A 149 -5.69 6.05 -21.75
N GLY A 150 -4.79 6.20 -22.71
CA GLY A 150 -4.70 7.42 -23.48
C GLY A 150 -3.37 7.59 -24.17
N THR A 151 -3.04 8.83 -24.51
CA THR A 151 -1.79 9.19 -25.20
C THR A 151 -0.96 10.11 -24.31
N ILE A 152 0.32 9.83 -24.16
CA ILE A 152 1.26 10.70 -23.46
C ILE A 152 1.45 11.98 -24.26
N THR A 153 1.08 13.12 -23.71
CA THR A 153 1.24 14.43 -24.34
C THR A 153 2.54 15.11 -23.97
N ASP A 154 2.97 14.95 -22.71
CA ASP A 154 4.24 15.48 -22.20
C ASP A 154 4.87 14.47 -21.26
N ILE A 155 6.18 14.31 -21.28
CA ILE A 155 6.97 13.51 -20.36
C ILE A 155 8.36 14.10 -20.23
N ARG A 156 8.88 14.20 -19.01
CA ARG A 156 10.13 14.89 -18.71
C ARG A 156 11.11 13.97 -18.01
N SER A 157 12.36 14.06 -18.40
CA SER A 157 13.48 13.47 -17.67
C SER A 157 13.99 14.48 -16.66
N GLY A 158 14.36 14.02 -15.48
CA GLY A 158 14.93 14.88 -14.43
C GLY A 158 14.75 14.33 -13.04
N SER A 159 15.10 15.16 -12.06
CA SER A 159 15.00 14.82 -10.64
C SER A 159 13.73 15.43 -10.05
N PHE A 160 12.81 14.57 -9.62
CA PHE A 160 11.47 14.94 -9.14
C PHE A 160 11.19 14.31 -7.78
N THR A 161 10.32 14.95 -7.01
CA THR A 161 9.71 14.32 -5.85
C THR A 161 8.60 13.33 -6.29
N VAL A 162 8.13 12.50 -5.38
CA VAL A 162 7.10 11.50 -5.73
C VAL A 162 5.75 12.12 -6.13
N GLU A 163 5.48 13.35 -5.74
CA GLU A 163 4.22 14.07 -6.03
C GLU A 163 4.31 15.01 -7.24
N GLU A 164 5.52 15.34 -7.69
CA GLU A 164 5.68 16.17 -8.88
C GLU A 164 5.24 15.42 -10.14
N THR A 165 4.65 16.15 -11.07
CA THR A 165 4.20 15.61 -12.37
C THR A 165 5.37 15.28 -13.26
N VAL A 166 5.52 14.00 -13.60
CA VAL A 166 6.58 13.49 -14.50
C VAL A 166 6.10 13.32 -15.95
N ALA A 167 4.79 13.13 -16.14
CA ALA A 167 4.16 13.02 -17.46
C ALA A 167 2.72 13.53 -17.43
N THR A 168 2.17 13.83 -18.60
CA THR A 168 0.76 14.16 -18.78
C THR A 168 0.14 13.16 -19.76
N LEU A 169 -0.96 12.55 -19.32
CA LEU A 169 -1.75 11.60 -20.10
C LEU A 169 -3.02 12.29 -20.60
N ARG A 170 -3.22 12.32 -21.92
CA ARG A 170 -4.52 12.67 -22.49
C ARG A 170 -5.37 11.42 -22.61
N THR A 171 -6.44 11.36 -21.83
CA THR A 171 -7.37 10.25 -21.84
C THR A 171 -8.15 10.16 -23.14
N ASP A 172 -8.77 9.01 -23.42
CA ASP A 172 -9.64 8.83 -24.59
C ASP A 172 -10.88 9.76 -24.55
N LYS A 173 -11.18 10.37 -23.38
CA LYS A 173 -12.23 11.39 -23.22
C LYS A 173 -11.73 12.81 -23.52
N GLY A 174 -10.44 12.99 -23.80
CA GLY A 174 -9.82 14.28 -24.11
C GLY A 174 -9.38 15.09 -22.89
N GLU A 175 -9.39 14.50 -21.70
CA GLU A 175 -8.94 15.13 -20.45
C GLU A 175 -7.42 14.94 -20.29
N ASP A 176 -6.72 15.99 -19.90
CA ASP A 176 -5.30 15.90 -19.57
C ASP A 176 -5.13 15.61 -18.07
N VAL A 177 -4.57 14.44 -17.76
CA VAL A 177 -4.36 13.96 -16.40
C VAL A 177 -2.86 13.95 -16.08
N PRO A 178 -2.42 14.64 -15.03
CA PRO A 178 -1.03 14.58 -14.58
C PRO A 178 -0.70 13.21 -13.99
N LEU A 179 0.43 12.64 -14.39
CA LEU A 179 0.97 11.41 -13.82
C LEU A 179 2.14 11.74 -12.91
N THR A 180 2.10 11.17 -11.70
CA THR A 180 3.14 11.30 -10.68
C THR A 180 3.81 9.94 -10.43
N MET A 181 4.88 9.92 -9.67
CA MET A 181 5.55 8.67 -9.29
C MET A 181 4.84 7.93 -8.16
N VAL A 182 4.00 8.62 -7.38
CA VAL A 182 3.18 7.99 -6.33
C VAL A 182 1.80 7.63 -6.84
N GLN A 183 1.33 6.45 -6.45
CA GLN A 183 -0.04 5.99 -6.68
C GLN A 183 -0.66 5.51 -5.38
N LYS A 184 -1.92 5.89 -5.11
CA LYS A 184 -2.71 5.34 -4.00
C LYS A 184 -3.51 4.15 -4.50
N TRP A 185 -3.46 3.04 -3.75
CA TRP A 185 -4.18 1.83 -4.10
C TRP A 185 -4.94 1.26 -2.90
N PRO A 186 -6.26 0.96 -3.02
CA PRO A 186 -7.03 0.36 -1.94
C PRO A 186 -6.51 -1.02 -1.57
N VAL A 187 -6.23 -1.26 -0.29
CA VAL A 187 -5.61 -2.52 0.18
C VAL A 187 -6.51 -3.74 0.00
N ARG A 188 -7.83 -3.55 -0.03
CA ARG A 188 -8.80 -4.65 -0.18
C ARG A 188 -9.12 -5.02 -1.63
N ILE A 189 -8.61 -4.27 -2.58
CA ILE A 189 -8.82 -4.51 -4.01
C ILE A 189 -7.53 -5.04 -4.61
N GLY A 190 -7.58 -6.25 -5.17
CA GLY A 190 -6.44 -6.82 -5.90
C GLY A 190 -6.00 -5.90 -7.04
N ARG A 191 -4.69 -5.59 -7.11
CA ARG A 191 -4.20 -4.76 -8.19
C ARG A 191 -4.30 -5.52 -9.52
N PRO A 192 -4.88 -4.93 -10.57
CA PRO A 192 -4.96 -5.58 -11.87
C PRO A 192 -3.57 -5.82 -12.46
N TYR A 193 -3.42 -6.87 -13.21
CA TYR A 193 -2.19 -7.22 -13.92
C TYR A 193 -2.47 -7.34 -15.42
N LYS A 194 -1.54 -6.89 -16.24
CA LYS A 194 -1.66 -6.93 -17.70
C LYS A 194 -1.45 -8.35 -18.23
N HIS A 195 -0.52 -9.08 -17.63
CA HIS A 195 -0.19 -10.45 -18.05
C HIS A 195 0.21 -11.31 -16.87
N LYS A 196 -0.30 -12.56 -16.85
CA LYS A 196 0.03 -13.55 -15.84
C LYS A 196 0.98 -14.58 -16.45
N TYR A 197 2.18 -14.67 -15.90
CA TYR A 197 3.17 -15.64 -16.37
C TYR A 197 2.92 -17.00 -15.75
N PRO A 198 3.03 -18.10 -16.53
CA PRO A 198 2.98 -19.45 -15.95
C PRO A 198 4.21 -19.68 -15.05
N PRO A 199 4.06 -20.44 -13.97
CA PRO A 199 5.18 -20.79 -13.11
C PRO A 199 6.20 -21.65 -13.87
N LYS A 200 7.47 -21.27 -13.84
CA LYS A 200 8.55 -21.97 -14.58
C LYS A 200 9.65 -22.52 -13.67
N ARG A 201 9.74 -22.04 -12.44
CA ARG A 201 10.79 -22.43 -11.51
C ARG A 201 10.19 -22.84 -10.17
N PRO A 202 10.63 -23.98 -9.59
CA PRO A 202 10.25 -24.33 -8.22
C PRO A 202 10.97 -23.44 -7.23
N LEU A 203 10.31 -23.18 -6.10
CA LEU A 203 10.92 -22.65 -4.89
C LEU A 203 11.45 -23.85 -4.09
N CYS A 204 12.77 -24.01 -4.03
CA CYS A 204 13.37 -25.05 -3.22
C CYS A 204 13.35 -24.61 -1.75
N SER A 205 12.59 -25.31 -0.93
CA SER A 205 12.49 -25.05 0.52
C SER A 205 13.59 -25.79 1.32
N GLY A 206 14.28 -26.75 0.69
CA GLY A 206 15.20 -27.66 1.37
C GLY A 206 14.52 -28.81 2.11
N GLN A 207 13.20 -28.78 2.21
CA GLN A 207 12.38 -29.84 2.81
C GLN A 207 12.03 -30.87 1.72
N ARG A 208 12.62 -32.04 1.77
CA ARG A 208 12.44 -33.08 0.73
C ARG A 208 10.98 -33.42 0.46
N VAL A 209 10.16 -33.52 1.51
CA VAL A 209 8.74 -33.83 1.38
C VAL A 209 7.98 -32.72 0.62
N ILE A 210 8.26 -31.45 0.94
CA ILE A 210 7.63 -30.32 0.27
C ILE A 210 8.08 -30.25 -1.18
N ASP A 211 9.40 -30.27 -1.41
CA ASP A 211 9.97 -30.05 -2.73
C ASP A 211 9.61 -31.16 -3.73
N THR A 212 9.38 -32.40 -3.25
CA THR A 212 9.06 -33.54 -4.14
C THR A 212 7.58 -33.83 -4.26
N LEU A 213 6.78 -33.69 -3.18
CA LEU A 213 5.37 -34.08 -3.17
C LEU A 213 4.42 -32.90 -3.30
N PHE A 214 4.83 -31.73 -2.82
CA PHE A 214 4.03 -30.49 -2.81
C PHE A 214 4.84 -29.29 -3.31
N PRO A 215 5.42 -29.35 -4.53
CA PRO A 215 6.33 -28.32 -5.00
C PRO A 215 5.64 -26.95 -5.06
N ILE A 216 6.30 -25.94 -4.50
CA ILE A 216 5.85 -24.56 -4.53
C ILE A 216 6.50 -23.86 -5.72
N ALA A 217 5.71 -23.16 -6.50
CA ALA A 217 6.24 -22.35 -7.59
C ALA A 217 6.86 -21.06 -7.05
N LYS A 218 8.03 -20.68 -7.57
CA LYS A 218 8.65 -19.39 -7.25
C LYS A 218 7.74 -18.24 -7.72
N GLY A 219 7.32 -17.36 -6.79
CA GLY A 219 6.29 -16.35 -7.00
C GLY A 219 4.86 -16.84 -6.76
N GLY A 220 4.67 -18.09 -6.33
CA GLY A 220 3.38 -18.63 -5.93
C GLY A 220 3.01 -18.27 -4.48
N THR A 221 1.82 -18.70 -4.08
CA THR A 221 1.30 -18.54 -2.71
C THR A 221 1.20 -19.90 -2.05
N ALA A 222 1.74 -20.05 -0.85
CA ALA A 222 1.61 -21.24 -0.03
C ALA A 222 1.04 -20.90 1.33
N ALA A 223 0.09 -21.70 1.83
CA ALA A 223 -0.41 -21.58 3.18
C ALA A 223 0.37 -22.52 4.10
N VAL A 224 0.85 -21.99 5.22
CA VAL A 224 1.53 -22.76 6.28
C VAL A 224 0.70 -22.61 7.56
N PRO A 225 -0.42 -23.35 7.67
CA PRO A 225 -1.30 -23.25 8.84
C PRO A 225 -0.66 -23.93 10.06
N GLY A 226 -0.85 -23.32 11.20
CA GLY A 226 -0.45 -23.89 12.49
C GLY A 226 -0.94 -23.03 13.65
N PRO A 227 -1.06 -23.62 14.87
CA PRO A 227 -1.42 -22.86 16.03
C PRO A 227 -0.32 -21.87 16.40
N PHE A 228 -0.67 -20.86 17.19
CA PHE A 228 0.29 -19.88 17.68
C PHE A 228 1.45 -20.58 18.42
N GLY A 229 2.68 -20.23 18.06
CA GLY A 229 3.88 -20.84 18.66
C GLY A 229 4.28 -22.20 18.07
N SER A 230 3.67 -22.67 16.97
CA SER A 230 4.05 -23.94 16.30
C SER A 230 5.44 -23.94 15.64
N CYS A 231 6.11 -22.79 15.63
CA CYS A 231 7.48 -22.59 15.09
C CYS A 231 7.68 -23.01 13.62
N LEU A 232 6.60 -23.14 12.85
CA LEU A 232 6.69 -23.59 11.45
C LEU A 232 7.56 -22.70 10.57
N LEU A 233 7.57 -21.39 10.83
CA LEU A 233 8.43 -20.44 10.11
C LEU A 233 9.91 -20.64 10.42
N TYR A 234 10.26 -21.02 11.65
CA TYR A 234 11.66 -21.26 12.07
C TYR A 234 12.21 -22.61 11.58
N THR A 235 11.31 -23.55 11.31
CA THR A 235 11.71 -24.87 10.80
C THR A 235 11.69 -24.98 9.28
N SER A 236 11.12 -23.98 8.59
CA SER A 236 11.12 -23.91 7.14
C SER A 236 12.18 -22.93 6.68
N PRO A 237 13.28 -23.36 6.03
CA PRO A 237 14.31 -22.44 5.55
C PRO A 237 13.71 -21.41 4.56
N SER A 238 14.03 -20.16 4.78
CA SER A 238 13.64 -19.07 3.90
C SER A 238 14.66 -18.94 2.76
N PRO A 239 14.27 -18.47 1.58
CA PRO A 239 15.22 -18.14 0.51
C PRO A 239 16.29 -17.13 0.90
N ARG A 240 16.09 -16.38 1.98
CA ARG A 240 17.09 -15.46 2.56
C ARG A 240 18.20 -16.20 3.28
N ASP A 241 17.87 -17.31 3.93
CA ASP A 241 18.85 -18.10 4.71
C ASP A 241 19.86 -18.83 3.81
N ALA A 242 19.53 -18.99 2.51
CA ALA A 242 20.41 -19.64 1.53
C ALA A 242 21.58 -18.76 1.03
N HIS A 243 21.63 -17.47 1.42
CA HIS A 243 22.68 -16.54 1.04
C HIS A 243 23.72 -16.29 2.15
N GLU A 244 23.52 -16.85 3.35
CA GLU A 244 24.45 -16.68 4.48
C GLU A 244 25.31 -17.94 4.78
N SER A 245 25.35 -18.92 3.88
CA SER A 245 26.18 -20.13 4.02
C SER A 245 27.20 -20.27 2.87
#